data_b98858ba1cf16a690a2669c9df6f4d75
#
_entry.id   b98858ba1cf16a690a2669c9df6f4d75
#
_cell.length_a   1.000
_cell.length_b   1.000
_cell.length_c   1.000
_cell.angle_alpha   90.00
_cell.angle_beta   90.00
_cell.angle_gamma   90.00
#
_symmetry.space_group_name_H-M   'P 1'
#
loop_
_entity.id
_entity.type
_entity.pdbx_description
1 polymer ?
#
loop_
_entity_poly.entity_id
_entity_poly.type
_entity_poly.pdbx_seq_one_letter_code
_entity_poly.pdbx_strand_id
1 'polypeptide(L)'
;MTDLFSKFDPLIEQRAALLSTGVTDPFSLVMEKVLSPTVAICNGRETILLGTYNYMGMTFDEDVIAAGKQAFDDFGAGTTGSRVLNGTFDPHRDVEAALREFYDMDHAMVFSTGYQANLGIISTIAGKGDYIILDIDSHASIYDGCKMGDAEIVAFRHNDIEALEKRLKRLPAEAGKLVVLEGVYSMMGDVAPLKEMVRISKEHGAMVLVDEAHSMGFIGQHGRGVAEEQGCIDDVDFIIGTFSKSVGTVGGFCVSNHPKFEILRLVCRPYVFTAALPPSVMASSATSVRKLMHGSNKRAHLWENSKTLHKGLRDLGFQLGTDEPQSAIIAVIMPDLERGAMMWEALLKEGLYVNLARPPATPAGMTLLRCSLCAEHT
;
A
#
# COMPACT_ATOMS: atom_id res chain seq x y z
N MET A 1 22.90 -33.94 6.20
CA MET A 1 21.59 -33.27 6.09
C MET A 1 21.86 -31.87 5.59
N THR A 2 21.16 -31.45 4.55
CA THR A 2 21.27 -30.06 4.06
C THR A 2 20.58 -29.15 5.06
N ASP A 3 21.28 -28.13 5.55
CA ASP A 3 20.69 -27.11 6.42
C ASP A 3 19.64 -26.33 5.61
N LEU A 4 18.45 -26.15 6.19
CA LEU A 4 17.35 -25.40 5.54
C LEU A 4 17.71 -23.93 5.31
N PHE A 5 18.67 -23.37 6.04
CA PHE A 5 19.13 -22.00 5.90
C PHE A 5 20.16 -21.80 4.78
N SER A 6 20.81 -22.87 4.27
CA SER A 6 21.84 -22.75 3.20
C SER A 6 21.35 -22.03 1.95
N LYS A 7 20.05 -22.05 1.66
CA LYS A 7 19.46 -21.30 0.54
C LYS A 7 19.57 -19.79 0.68
N PHE A 8 19.87 -19.28 1.87
CA PHE A 8 20.05 -17.86 2.16
C PHE A 8 21.51 -17.39 2.17
N ASP A 9 22.49 -18.32 2.03
CA ASP A 9 23.90 -17.98 2.04
C ASP A 9 24.26 -16.84 1.07
N PRO A 10 23.73 -16.80 -0.18
CA PRO A 10 24.01 -15.69 -1.10
C PRO A 10 23.55 -14.32 -0.59
N LEU A 11 22.42 -14.27 0.14
CA LEU A 11 21.91 -13.03 0.73
C LEU A 11 22.75 -12.60 1.94
N ILE A 12 23.22 -13.56 2.73
CA ILE A 12 24.11 -13.32 3.88
C ILE A 12 25.44 -12.74 3.38
N GLU A 13 26.03 -13.35 2.34
CA GLU A 13 27.26 -12.88 1.72
C GLU A 13 27.11 -11.47 1.13
N GLN A 14 26.03 -11.21 0.40
CA GLN A 14 25.73 -9.89 -0.16
C GLN A 14 25.60 -8.82 0.94
N ARG A 15 24.90 -9.15 2.05
CA ARG A 15 24.78 -8.24 3.19
C ARG A 15 26.14 -7.99 3.85
N ALA A 16 26.94 -9.04 4.07
CA ALA A 16 28.27 -8.91 4.65
C ALA A 16 29.20 -8.05 3.78
N ALA A 17 29.16 -8.23 2.45
CA ALA A 17 29.91 -7.41 1.51
C ALA A 17 29.49 -5.94 1.59
N LEU A 18 28.18 -5.63 1.64
CA LEU A 18 27.70 -4.28 1.81
C LEU A 18 28.20 -3.65 3.12
N LEU A 19 28.09 -4.35 4.23
CA LEU A 19 28.53 -3.84 5.54
C LEU A 19 30.04 -3.65 5.63
N SER A 20 30.83 -4.43 4.89
CA SER A 20 32.30 -4.29 4.82
C SER A 20 32.75 -2.96 4.20
N THR A 21 31.86 -2.26 3.46
CA THR A 21 32.13 -0.91 2.93
C THR A 21 32.00 0.19 3.99
N GLY A 22 31.59 -0.15 5.22
CA GLY A 22 31.38 0.81 6.31
C GLY A 22 30.03 1.53 6.28
N VAL A 23 29.12 1.08 5.43
CA VAL A 23 27.72 1.60 5.40
C VAL A 23 26.95 1.04 6.58
N THR A 24 26.15 1.89 7.24
CA THR A 24 25.19 1.46 8.27
C THR A 24 24.23 0.41 7.69
N ASP A 25 23.93 -0.63 8.48
CA ASP A 25 22.95 -1.63 8.05
C ASP A 25 21.56 -0.99 7.94
N PRO A 26 20.98 -0.91 6.73
CA PRO A 26 19.65 -0.31 6.56
C PRO A 26 18.56 -0.99 7.38
N PHE A 27 18.75 -2.28 7.75
CA PHE A 27 17.80 -3.03 8.59
C PHE A 27 17.97 -2.75 10.09
N SER A 28 19.06 -2.08 10.50
CA SER A 28 19.32 -1.77 11.91
C SER A 28 18.89 -0.36 12.32
N LEU A 29 18.45 0.47 11.37
CA LEU A 29 18.02 1.84 11.66
C LEU A 29 16.76 1.82 12.52
N VAL A 30 16.81 2.48 13.67
CA VAL A 30 15.69 2.62 14.61
C VAL A 30 15.33 4.09 14.75
N MET A 31 14.05 4.40 14.68
CA MET A 31 13.49 5.68 15.08
C MET A 31 13.34 5.68 16.60
N GLU A 32 14.31 6.24 17.31
CA GLU A 32 14.37 6.24 18.78
C GLU A 32 13.24 7.07 19.39
N LYS A 33 12.87 8.15 18.71
CA LYS A 33 11.73 9.01 19.07
C LYS A 33 11.21 9.68 17.79
N VAL A 34 9.91 9.67 17.60
CA VAL A 34 9.26 10.43 16.53
C VAL A 34 8.81 11.77 17.11
N LEU A 35 9.22 12.88 16.49
CA LEU A 35 8.98 14.24 16.96
C LEU A 35 7.78 14.89 16.28
N SER A 36 7.56 14.55 15.00
CA SER A 36 6.45 15.05 14.18
C SER A 36 6.14 14.05 13.05
N PRO A 37 5.13 14.28 12.21
CA PRO A 37 4.89 13.44 11.04
C PRO A 37 6.09 13.26 10.09
N THR A 38 7.03 14.21 10.15
CA THR A 38 8.14 14.33 9.17
C THR A 38 9.51 14.33 9.81
N VAL A 39 9.63 14.23 11.14
CA VAL A 39 10.91 14.30 11.86
C VAL A 39 10.99 13.24 12.97
N ALA A 40 12.13 12.56 13.05
CA ALA A 40 12.44 11.62 14.12
C ALA A 40 13.88 11.74 14.61
N ILE A 41 14.19 11.16 15.76
CA ILE A 41 15.57 10.95 16.20
C ILE A 41 15.99 9.57 15.66
N CYS A 42 17.02 9.54 14.82
CA CYS A 42 17.65 8.34 14.28
C CYS A 42 19.15 8.38 14.59
N ASN A 43 19.68 7.34 15.24
CA ASN A 43 21.09 7.30 15.68
C ASN A 43 21.49 8.56 16.47
N GLY A 44 20.64 8.99 17.40
CA GLY A 44 20.86 10.18 18.24
C GLY A 44 20.77 11.54 17.52
N ARG A 45 20.41 11.56 16.23
CA ARG A 45 20.31 12.78 15.40
C ARG A 45 18.88 13.06 14.96
N GLU A 46 18.47 14.32 15.00
CA GLU A 46 17.23 14.78 14.37
C GLU A 46 17.32 14.58 12.85
N THR A 47 16.34 13.86 12.30
CA THR A 47 16.36 13.37 10.92
C THR A 47 15.01 13.63 10.26
N ILE A 48 15.04 14.26 9.08
CA ILE A 48 13.86 14.47 8.22
C ILE A 48 13.49 13.13 7.57
N LEU A 49 12.22 12.77 7.63
CA LEU A 49 11.69 11.49 7.18
C LEU A 49 11.09 11.59 5.77
N LEU A 50 11.88 11.38 4.73
CA LEU A 50 11.42 11.22 3.35
C LEU A 50 11.23 9.75 2.93
N GLY A 51 11.23 8.81 3.87
CA GLY A 51 11.07 7.38 3.61
C GLY A 51 9.84 6.75 4.28
N THR A 52 9.00 7.52 4.97
CA THR A 52 7.78 7.02 5.60
C THR A 52 6.59 7.12 4.63
N TYR A 53 5.57 6.28 4.85
CA TYR A 53 4.35 6.31 4.02
C TYR A 53 3.23 7.18 4.62
N ASN A 54 3.57 8.06 5.55
CA ASN A 54 2.64 8.96 6.24
C ASN A 54 2.21 10.15 5.33
N TYR A 55 1.68 9.85 4.15
CA TYR A 55 1.42 10.83 3.09
C TYR A 55 0.62 12.04 3.57
N MET A 56 -0.40 11.82 4.41
CA MET A 56 -1.32 12.87 4.87
C MET A 56 -1.00 13.38 6.28
N GLY A 57 0.09 12.91 6.91
CA GLY A 57 0.54 13.38 8.21
C GLY A 57 -0.36 12.99 9.40
N MET A 58 -1.22 11.98 9.24
CA MET A 58 -2.26 11.65 10.23
C MET A 58 -1.73 11.00 11.51
N THR A 59 -0.49 10.51 11.53
CA THR A 59 0.08 9.85 12.73
C THR A 59 0.18 10.75 13.95
N PHE A 60 0.22 12.08 13.79
CA PHE A 60 0.30 13.06 14.85
C PHE A 60 -0.93 13.99 14.92
N ASP A 61 -1.99 13.65 14.22
CA ASP A 61 -3.24 14.38 14.32
C ASP A 61 -3.86 14.21 15.72
N GLU A 62 -4.18 15.34 16.35
CA GLU A 62 -4.62 15.37 17.75
C GLU A 62 -5.93 14.60 17.98
N ASP A 63 -6.89 14.71 17.07
CA ASP A 63 -8.18 14.02 17.15
C ASP A 63 -8.00 12.51 16.96
N VAL A 64 -7.12 12.11 16.03
CA VAL A 64 -6.80 10.69 15.79
C VAL A 64 -6.16 10.06 17.01
N ILE A 65 -5.24 10.78 17.67
CA ILE A 65 -4.59 10.33 18.92
C ILE A 65 -5.61 10.29 20.07
N ALA A 66 -6.45 11.32 20.19
CA ALA A 66 -7.45 11.39 21.26
C ALA A 66 -8.47 10.26 21.16
N ALA A 67 -8.96 9.95 19.95
CA ALA A 67 -9.89 8.83 19.73
C ALA A 67 -9.27 7.49 20.14
N GLY A 68 -7.99 7.26 19.84
CA GLY A 68 -7.29 6.06 20.28
C GLY A 68 -7.15 5.96 21.78
N LYS A 69 -6.79 7.06 22.46
CA LYS A 69 -6.68 7.12 23.94
C LYS A 69 -8.02 6.82 24.59
N GLN A 70 -9.10 7.46 24.13
CA GLN A 70 -10.44 7.23 24.66
C GLN A 70 -10.85 5.75 24.52
N ALA A 71 -10.58 5.15 23.35
CA ALA A 71 -10.90 3.74 23.14
C ALA A 71 -10.05 2.77 24.00
N PHE A 72 -8.86 3.15 24.43
CA PHE A 72 -8.13 2.40 25.46
C PHE A 72 -8.85 2.40 26.81
N ASP A 73 -9.39 3.55 27.21
CA ASP A 73 -10.13 3.69 28.46
C ASP A 73 -11.45 2.91 28.43
N ASP A 74 -12.15 2.93 27.29
CA ASP A 74 -13.49 2.32 27.16
C ASP A 74 -13.44 0.80 26.90
N PHE A 75 -12.44 0.30 26.17
CA PHE A 75 -12.41 -1.07 25.65
C PHE A 75 -11.18 -1.88 26.06
N GLY A 76 -10.18 -1.27 26.72
CA GLY A 76 -8.92 -1.92 27.06
C GLY A 76 -7.97 -2.10 25.88
N ALA A 77 -6.90 -2.89 26.09
CA ALA A 77 -5.76 -2.97 25.18
C ALA A 77 -5.99 -3.85 23.93
N GLY A 78 -6.99 -4.72 23.93
CA GLY A 78 -7.19 -5.65 22.81
C GLY A 78 -8.49 -6.43 22.87
N THR A 79 -8.78 -7.18 21.81
CA THR A 79 -10.06 -7.89 21.62
C THR A 79 -10.03 -9.34 22.10
N THR A 80 -8.85 -9.94 22.21
CA THR A 80 -8.64 -11.36 22.60
C THR A 80 -9.34 -12.39 21.69
N GLY A 81 -9.79 -12.00 20.50
CA GLY A 81 -10.48 -12.91 19.58
C GLY A 81 -10.60 -12.41 18.15
N SER A 82 -11.14 -13.27 17.30
CA SER A 82 -11.40 -12.93 15.89
C SER A 82 -12.70 -12.14 15.72
N ARG A 83 -12.84 -11.46 14.58
CA ARG A 83 -14.02 -10.67 14.22
C ARG A 83 -15.33 -11.49 14.23
N VAL A 84 -15.26 -12.77 13.90
CA VAL A 84 -16.45 -13.64 13.81
C VAL A 84 -16.87 -14.24 15.14
N LEU A 85 -16.03 -14.17 16.19
CA LEU A 85 -16.34 -14.67 17.51
C LEU A 85 -16.58 -13.51 18.49
N ASN A 86 -15.57 -13.16 19.26
CA ASN A 86 -15.69 -12.13 20.32
C ASN A 86 -14.91 -10.84 20.04
N GLY A 87 -14.27 -10.71 18.87
CA GLY A 87 -13.38 -9.59 18.54
C GLY A 87 -14.05 -8.44 17.79
N THR A 88 -15.38 -8.41 17.63
CA THR A 88 -16.09 -7.28 17.02
C THR A 88 -16.60 -6.34 18.10
N PHE A 89 -16.00 -5.16 18.21
CA PHE A 89 -16.36 -4.09 19.13
C PHE A 89 -16.89 -2.89 18.33
N ASP A 90 -17.53 -1.92 18.99
CA ASP A 90 -18.12 -0.75 18.30
C ASP A 90 -17.13 0.01 17.41
N PRO A 91 -15.85 0.25 17.79
CA PRO A 91 -14.90 0.91 16.88
C PRO A 91 -14.64 0.16 15.56
N HIS A 92 -14.81 -1.17 15.52
CA HIS A 92 -14.71 -1.93 14.28
C HIS A 92 -15.86 -1.64 13.31
N ARG A 93 -17.09 -1.48 13.85
CA ARG A 93 -18.25 -1.10 13.05
C ARG A 93 -18.16 0.34 12.58
N ASP A 94 -17.62 1.19 13.45
CA ASP A 94 -17.46 2.61 13.16
C ASP A 94 -16.47 2.86 12.03
N VAL A 95 -15.32 2.18 12.01
CA VAL A 95 -14.35 2.31 10.91
C VAL A 95 -14.90 1.73 9.60
N GLU A 96 -15.66 0.62 9.64
CA GLU A 96 -16.34 0.08 8.45
C GLU A 96 -17.42 1.05 7.94
N ALA A 97 -18.13 1.76 8.83
CA ALA A 97 -19.07 2.81 8.45
C ALA A 97 -18.35 4.02 7.81
N ALA A 98 -17.24 4.48 8.41
CA ALA A 98 -16.42 5.56 7.86
C ALA A 98 -15.85 5.22 6.46
N LEU A 99 -15.45 3.98 6.22
CA LEU A 99 -14.98 3.52 4.90
C LEU A 99 -16.09 3.51 3.86
N ARG A 100 -17.30 3.04 4.23
CA ARG A 100 -18.46 3.08 3.33
C ARG A 100 -18.81 4.52 2.94
N GLU A 101 -18.81 5.42 3.90
CA GLU A 101 -19.04 6.85 3.65
C GLU A 101 -17.92 7.45 2.77
N PHE A 102 -16.66 7.15 3.07
CA PHE A 102 -15.52 7.67 2.32
C PHE A 102 -15.54 7.25 0.85
N TYR A 103 -15.81 5.97 0.57
CA TYR A 103 -15.83 5.43 -0.80
C TYR A 103 -17.19 5.54 -1.48
N ASP A 104 -18.27 5.90 -0.75
CA ASP A 104 -19.65 5.87 -1.22
C ASP A 104 -20.03 4.46 -1.72
N MET A 105 -19.77 3.47 -0.88
CA MET A 105 -20.00 2.04 -1.18
C MET A 105 -20.82 1.36 -0.08
N ASP A 106 -21.58 0.32 -0.47
CA ASP A 106 -22.53 -0.36 0.40
C ASP A 106 -21.86 -1.20 1.47
N HIS A 107 -20.69 -1.78 1.16
CA HIS A 107 -20.01 -2.76 2.01
C HIS A 107 -18.58 -2.37 2.32
N ALA A 108 -18.13 -2.65 3.54
CA ALA A 108 -16.74 -2.52 3.96
C ALA A 108 -16.37 -3.66 4.91
N MET A 109 -15.16 -4.19 4.78
CA MET A 109 -14.62 -5.26 5.62
C MET A 109 -13.19 -4.90 6.01
N VAL A 110 -12.87 -4.91 7.32
CA VAL A 110 -11.57 -4.50 7.85
C VAL A 110 -10.74 -5.71 8.26
N PHE A 111 -9.49 -5.71 7.85
CA PHE A 111 -8.46 -6.73 8.10
C PHE A 111 -7.35 -6.20 9.01
N SER A 112 -6.55 -7.09 9.58
CA SER A 112 -5.43 -6.68 10.45
C SER A 112 -4.30 -5.95 9.69
N THR A 113 -4.16 -6.15 8.40
CA THR A 113 -3.24 -5.43 7.51
C THR A 113 -3.77 -5.37 6.08
N GLY A 114 -3.26 -4.45 5.25
CA GLY A 114 -3.52 -4.44 3.80
C GLY A 114 -3.01 -5.73 3.12
N TYR A 115 -1.89 -6.27 3.60
CA TYR A 115 -1.37 -7.57 3.15
C TYR A 115 -2.43 -8.67 3.32
N GLN A 116 -3.04 -8.76 4.51
CA GLN A 116 -4.10 -9.72 4.80
C GLN A 116 -5.39 -9.49 3.99
N ALA A 117 -5.71 -8.22 3.68
CA ALA A 117 -6.85 -7.90 2.83
C ALA A 117 -6.66 -8.48 1.42
N ASN A 118 -5.49 -8.28 0.80
CA ASN A 118 -5.15 -8.89 -0.49
C ASN A 118 -5.20 -10.42 -0.43
N LEU A 119 -4.52 -11.04 0.55
CA LEU A 119 -4.55 -12.49 0.72
C LEU A 119 -5.97 -13.02 0.83
N GLY A 120 -6.77 -12.37 1.67
CA GLY A 120 -8.12 -12.83 1.98
C GLY A 120 -9.09 -12.69 0.81
N ILE A 121 -9.14 -11.52 0.22
CA ILE A 121 -10.11 -11.23 -0.86
C ILE A 121 -9.75 -12.02 -2.12
N ILE A 122 -8.50 -11.95 -2.58
CA ILE A 122 -8.08 -12.59 -3.83
C ILE A 122 -8.26 -14.11 -3.76
N SER A 123 -7.73 -14.76 -2.70
CA SER A 123 -7.82 -16.22 -2.55
C SER A 123 -9.22 -16.75 -2.27
N THR A 124 -10.15 -15.88 -1.86
CA THR A 124 -11.53 -16.31 -1.55
C THR A 124 -12.46 -16.14 -2.75
N ILE A 125 -12.26 -15.08 -3.55
CA ILE A 125 -13.16 -14.76 -4.67
C ILE A 125 -12.89 -15.65 -5.87
N ALA A 126 -11.61 -15.86 -6.22
CA ALA A 126 -11.22 -16.68 -7.36
C ALA A 126 -10.77 -18.07 -6.90
N GLY A 127 -11.35 -19.11 -7.47
CA GLY A 127 -11.10 -20.51 -7.11
C GLY A 127 -10.76 -21.40 -8.29
N LYS A 128 -10.89 -22.70 -8.11
CA LYS A 128 -10.58 -23.69 -9.16
C LYS A 128 -11.48 -23.48 -10.39
N GLY A 129 -10.84 -23.30 -11.54
CA GLY A 129 -11.53 -23.05 -12.81
C GLY A 129 -11.68 -21.57 -13.16
N ASP A 130 -11.30 -20.68 -12.23
CA ASP A 130 -11.24 -19.24 -12.46
C ASP A 130 -9.81 -18.81 -12.80
N TYR A 131 -9.69 -17.59 -13.33
CA TYR A 131 -8.42 -16.96 -13.70
C TYR A 131 -8.22 -15.65 -12.94
N ILE A 132 -7.00 -15.45 -12.42
CA ILE A 132 -6.55 -14.16 -11.88
C ILE A 132 -5.56 -13.55 -12.85
N ILE A 133 -5.89 -12.39 -13.37
CA ILE A 133 -5.07 -11.65 -14.32
C ILE A 133 -4.45 -10.47 -13.57
N LEU A 134 -3.11 -10.44 -13.44
CA LEU A 134 -2.42 -9.41 -12.66
C LEU A 134 -1.26 -8.78 -13.41
N ASP A 135 -0.98 -7.54 -13.05
CA ASP A 135 0.22 -6.83 -13.50
C ASP A 135 1.48 -7.47 -12.92
N ILE A 136 2.55 -7.58 -13.71
CA ILE A 136 3.80 -8.24 -13.29
C ILE A 136 4.48 -7.51 -12.12
N ASP A 137 4.30 -6.19 -11.99
CA ASP A 137 4.89 -5.38 -10.92
C ASP A 137 3.98 -5.24 -9.70
N SER A 138 2.91 -6.05 -9.62
CA SER A 138 2.02 -6.09 -8.45
C SER A 138 2.75 -6.41 -7.14
N HIS A 139 2.23 -5.83 -6.06
CA HIS A 139 2.76 -6.02 -4.71
C HIS A 139 2.78 -7.50 -4.29
N ALA A 140 3.77 -7.88 -3.46
CA ALA A 140 3.95 -9.25 -2.98
C ALA A 140 2.67 -9.86 -2.37
N SER A 141 1.86 -9.06 -1.65
CA SER A 141 0.60 -9.54 -1.06
C SER A 141 -0.43 -9.97 -2.10
N ILE A 142 -0.43 -9.36 -3.29
CA ILE A 142 -1.29 -9.76 -4.41
C ILE A 142 -0.83 -11.12 -4.94
N TYR A 143 0.47 -11.28 -5.20
CA TYR A 143 1.04 -12.56 -5.61
C TYR A 143 0.78 -13.68 -4.60
N ASP A 144 0.93 -13.39 -3.32
CA ASP A 144 0.72 -14.39 -2.27
C ASP A 144 -0.77 -14.71 -2.11
N GLY A 145 -1.67 -13.73 -2.29
CA GLY A 145 -3.11 -13.94 -2.38
C GLY A 145 -3.49 -14.86 -3.55
N CYS A 146 -2.89 -14.65 -4.72
CA CYS A 146 -3.08 -15.50 -5.90
C CYS A 146 -2.60 -16.94 -5.65
N LYS A 147 -1.42 -17.11 -5.04
CA LYS A 147 -0.84 -18.44 -4.75
C LYS A 147 -1.56 -19.19 -3.62
N MET A 148 -2.26 -18.49 -2.75
CA MET A 148 -3.01 -19.08 -1.65
C MET A 148 -4.32 -19.73 -2.12
N GLY A 149 -4.87 -19.30 -3.25
CA GLY A 149 -6.06 -19.86 -3.90
C GLY A 149 -5.73 -20.93 -4.93
N ASP A 150 -6.77 -21.48 -5.55
CA ASP A 150 -6.68 -22.54 -6.56
C ASP A 150 -6.93 -22.01 -7.99
N ALA A 151 -7.03 -20.69 -8.18
CA ALA A 151 -7.23 -20.07 -9.49
C ALA A 151 -5.96 -20.08 -10.33
N GLU A 152 -6.10 -20.08 -11.65
CA GLU A 152 -4.98 -19.99 -12.57
C GLU A 152 -4.46 -18.54 -12.66
N ILE A 153 -3.15 -18.35 -12.52
CA ILE A 153 -2.50 -17.02 -12.50
C ILE A 153 -2.00 -16.67 -13.91
N VAL A 154 -2.42 -15.54 -14.43
CA VAL A 154 -2.05 -15.02 -15.76
C VAL A 154 -1.47 -13.63 -15.61
N ALA A 155 -0.13 -13.51 -15.66
CA ALA A 155 0.53 -12.21 -15.58
C ALA A 155 0.57 -11.51 -16.95
N PHE A 156 0.48 -10.18 -16.95
CA PHE A 156 0.71 -9.32 -18.12
C PHE A 156 1.79 -8.27 -17.80
N ARG A 157 2.37 -7.68 -18.86
CA ARG A 157 3.44 -6.67 -18.72
C ARG A 157 2.89 -5.43 -18.02
N HIS A 158 3.74 -4.85 -17.18
CA HIS A 158 3.44 -3.68 -16.37
C HIS A 158 2.83 -2.54 -17.21
N ASN A 159 1.69 -2.04 -16.74
CA ASN A 159 0.90 -0.95 -17.33
C ASN A 159 0.60 -1.10 -18.83
N ASP A 160 0.65 -2.32 -19.38
CA ASP A 160 0.47 -2.63 -20.80
C ASP A 160 -0.98 -3.06 -21.09
N ILE A 161 -1.77 -2.11 -21.59
CA ILE A 161 -3.18 -2.29 -21.93
C ILE A 161 -3.38 -3.37 -23.00
N GLU A 162 -2.53 -3.39 -24.02
CA GLU A 162 -2.62 -4.37 -25.12
C GLU A 162 -2.27 -5.78 -24.62
N ALA A 163 -1.29 -5.89 -23.73
CA ALA A 163 -0.93 -7.15 -23.09
C ALA A 163 -2.08 -7.69 -22.23
N LEU A 164 -2.75 -6.83 -21.43
CA LEU A 164 -3.93 -7.20 -20.67
C LEU A 164 -5.03 -7.75 -21.57
N GLU A 165 -5.41 -6.99 -22.60
CA GLU A 165 -6.47 -7.39 -23.55
C GLU A 165 -6.13 -8.71 -24.25
N LYS A 166 -4.88 -8.88 -24.67
CA LYS A 166 -4.40 -10.12 -25.30
C LYS A 166 -4.49 -11.33 -24.37
N ARG A 167 -4.27 -11.15 -23.05
CA ARG A 167 -4.47 -12.20 -22.05
C ARG A 167 -5.94 -12.55 -21.94
N LEU A 168 -6.80 -11.57 -21.73
CA LEU A 168 -8.25 -11.75 -21.56
C LEU A 168 -8.89 -12.46 -22.79
N LYS A 169 -8.52 -12.10 -24.01
CA LYS A 169 -9.01 -12.73 -25.25
C LYS A 169 -8.72 -14.23 -25.38
N ARG A 170 -7.72 -14.73 -24.65
CA ARG A 170 -7.31 -16.14 -24.71
C ARG A 170 -8.00 -17.03 -23.69
N LEU A 171 -8.70 -16.42 -22.72
CA LEU A 171 -9.37 -17.14 -21.67
C LEU A 171 -10.77 -17.61 -22.12
N PRO A 172 -11.26 -18.74 -21.61
CA PRO A 172 -12.62 -19.19 -21.89
C PRO A 172 -13.65 -18.11 -21.52
N ALA A 173 -14.66 -17.93 -22.36
CA ALA A 173 -15.66 -16.88 -22.16
C ALA A 173 -16.43 -17.06 -20.86
N GLU A 174 -16.78 -18.31 -20.55
CA GLU A 174 -17.58 -18.72 -19.36
C GLU A 174 -16.80 -18.86 -18.07
N ALA A 175 -15.46 -18.79 -18.11
CA ALA A 175 -14.64 -18.86 -16.90
C ALA A 175 -14.76 -17.59 -16.06
N GLY A 176 -14.74 -17.74 -14.75
CA GLY A 176 -14.57 -16.60 -13.82
C GLY A 176 -13.22 -15.91 -14.04
N LYS A 177 -13.22 -14.58 -14.05
CA LYS A 177 -12.02 -13.78 -14.29
C LYS A 177 -11.96 -12.65 -13.26
N LEU A 178 -10.81 -12.54 -12.58
CA LEU A 178 -10.50 -11.44 -11.66
C LEU A 178 -9.26 -10.71 -12.19
N VAL A 179 -9.42 -9.48 -12.61
CA VAL A 179 -8.28 -8.60 -12.95
C VAL A 179 -7.88 -7.86 -11.69
N VAL A 180 -6.60 -7.94 -11.32
CA VAL A 180 -6.04 -7.29 -10.12
C VAL A 180 -5.02 -6.25 -10.55
N LEU A 181 -5.26 -5.00 -10.15
CA LEU A 181 -4.46 -3.82 -10.50
C LEU A 181 -4.10 -3.04 -9.23
N GLU A 182 -3.06 -2.22 -9.29
CA GLU A 182 -2.79 -1.20 -8.29
C GLU A 182 -3.07 0.18 -8.85
N GLY A 183 -3.58 1.10 -8.05
CA GLY A 183 -3.75 2.49 -8.47
C GLY A 183 -2.40 3.17 -8.69
N VAL A 184 -1.51 3.04 -7.69
CA VAL A 184 -0.11 3.50 -7.75
C VAL A 184 0.81 2.35 -7.42
N TYR A 185 1.76 2.06 -8.29
CA TYR A 185 2.78 1.04 -8.06
C TYR A 185 3.89 1.55 -7.15
N SER A 186 4.10 0.83 -6.07
CA SER A 186 4.80 1.30 -4.87
C SER A 186 6.27 1.66 -5.06
N MET A 187 6.97 1.05 -6.02
CA MET A 187 8.41 1.22 -6.19
C MET A 187 8.77 2.42 -7.05
N MET A 188 8.15 2.55 -8.21
CA MET A 188 8.42 3.64 -9.16
C MET A 188 7.55 4.88 -8.89
N GLY A 189 6.41 4.70 -8.22
CA GLY A 189 5.46 5.77 -7.93
C GLY A 189 4.59 6.14 -9.13
N ASP A 190 4.57 5.29 -10.14
CA ASP A 190 3.79 5.45 -11.36
C ASP A 190 2.34 5.01 -11.17
N VAL A 191 1.47 5.58 -11.97
CA VAL A 191 0.02 5.40 -11.93
C VAL A 191 -0.43 4.48 -13.05
N ALA A 192 -1.31 3.54 -12.73
CA ALA A 192 -1.92 2.68 -13.73
C ALA A 192 -2.90 3.45 -14.63
N PRO A 193 -3.01 3.10 -15.93
CA PRO A 193 -4.07 3.59 -16.81
C PRO A 193 -5.39 2.86 -16.51
N LEU A 194 -5.92 3.03 -15.27
CA LEU A 194 -7.04 2.25 -14.73
C LEU A 194 -8.29 2.35 -15.59
N LYS A 195 -8.65 3.55 -16.05
CA LYS A 195 -9.88 3.77 -16.84
C LYS A 195 -9.97 2.80 -18.02
N GLU A 196 -8.88 2.69 -18.77
CA GLU A 196 -8.85 1.84 -19.96
C GLU A 196 -8.73 0.36 -19.60
N MET A 197 -7.92 0.03 -18.56
CA MET A 197 -7.79 -1.35 -18.10
C MET A 197 -9.10 -1.88 -17.49
N VAL A 198 -9.82 -1.08 -16.73
CA VAL A 198 -11.14 -1.42 -16.19
C VAL A 198 -12.14 -1.64 -17.32
N ARG A 199 -12.22 -0.69 -18.28
CA ARG A 199 -13.11 -0.81 -19.44
C ARG A 199 -12.90 -2.13 -20.19
N ILE A 200 -11.66 -2.43 -20.56
CA ILE A 200 -11.32 -3.69 -21.26
C ILE A 200 -11.66 -4.90 -20.40
N SER A 201 -11.37 -4.88 -19.13
CA SER A 201 -11.69 -5.99 -18.22
C SER A 201 -13.20 -6.28 -18.20
N LYS A 202 -14.02 -5.24 -18.10
CA LYS A 202 -15.48 -5.37 -18.12
C LYS A 202 -16.01 -5.87 -19.47
N GLU A 203 -15.45 -5.42 -20.60
CA GLU A 203 -15.82 -5.92 -21.94
C GLU A 203 -15.55 -7.43 -22.10
N HIS A 204 -14.58 -7.97 -21.37
CA HIS A 204 -14.28 -9.39 -21.34
C HIS A 204 -14.93 -10.16 -20.19
N GLY A 205 -15.91 -9.54 -19.49
CA GLY A 205 -16.67 -10.16 -18.41
C GLY A 205 -15.86 -10.44 -17.15
N ALA A 206 -14.77 -9.70 -16.92
CA ALA A 206 -13.95 -9.83 -15.72
C ALA A 206 -14.48 -8.93 -14.58
N MET A 207 -14.34 -9.41 -13.34
CA MET A 207 -14.38 -8.56 -12.16
C MET A 207 -13.05 -7.86 -11.99
N VAL A 208 -13.07 -6.65 -11.42
CA VAL A 208 -11.88 -5.84 -11.22
C VAL A 208 -11.68 -5.54 -9.74
N LEU A 209 -10.47 -5.81 -9.26
CA LEU A 209 -9.99 -5.44 -7.95
C LEU A 209 -8.86 -4.42 -8.12
N VAL A 210 -8.96 -3.28 -7.42
CA VAL A 210 -7.92 -2.24 -7.40
C VAL A 210 -7.38 -2.08 -5.99
N ASP A 211 -6.07 -2.21 -5.83
CA ASP A 211 -5.36 -1.86 -4.59
C ASP A 211 -4.98 -0.38 -4.64
N GLU A 212 -5.64 0.43 -3.80
CA GLU A 212 -5.42 1.87 -3.65
C GLU A 212 -4.55 2.21 -2.43
N ALA A 213 -3.76 1.27 -1.95
CA ALA A 213 -2.95 1.47 -0.74
C ALA A 213 -1.96 2.64 -0.84
N HIS A 214 -1.48 2.96 -2.05
CA HIS A 214 -0.54 4.06 -2.31
C HIS A 214 -1.17 5.31 -2.94
N SER A 215 -2.49 5.39 -3.01
CA SER A 215 -3.24 6.50 -3.62
C SER A 215 -4.33 7.05 -2.71
N MET A 216 -4.93 6.20 -1.86
CA MET A 216 -5.93 6.61 -0.88
C MET A 216 -5.45 7.80 -0.04
N GLY A 217 -6.32 8.78 0.12
CA GLY A 217 -6.12 9.98 0.92
C GLY A 217 -5.65 11.18 0.11
N PHE A 218 -4.94 11.00 -1.02
CA PHE A 218 -4.34 12.12 -1.72
C PHE A 218 -4.50 12.14 -3.25
N ILE A 219 -4.93 11.05 -3.90
CA ILE A 219 -5.29 11.04 -5.32
C ILE A 219 -6.82 11.04 -5.43
N GLY A 220 -7.34 11.79 -6.39
CA GLY A 220 -8.76 12.02 -6.61
C GLY A 220 -9.30 13.23 -5.84
N GLN A 221 -10.45 13.72 -6.29
CA GLN A 221 -11.09 14.91 -5.71
C GLN A 221 -11.38 14.75 -4.20
N HIS A 222 -11.86 13.55 -3.82
CA HIS A 222 -12.18 13.23 -2.43
C HIS A 222 -11.07 12.40 -1.75
N GLY A 223 -10.00 12.06 -2.50
CA GLY A 223 -8.91 11.22 -2.02
C GLY A 223 -9.22 9.72 -2.06
N ARG A 224 -10.15 9.29 -2.88
CA ARG A 224 -10.56 7.88 -3.00
C ARG A 224 -9.60 7.02 -3.82
N GLY A 225 -8.62 7.66 -4.47
CA GLY A 225 -7.58 6.98 -5.23
C GLY A 225 -7.65 7.23 -6.74
N VAL A 226 -6.88 6.44 -7.48
CA VAL A 226 -6.72 6.57 -8.93
C VAL A 226 -8.00 6.22 -9.69
N ALA A 227 -8.78 5.26 -9.19
CA ALA A 227 -10.05 4.90 -9.80
C ALA A 227 -11.04 6.09 -9.80
N GLU A 228 -11.05 6.89 -8.72
CA GLU A 228 -11.81 8.16 -8.66
C GLU A 228 -11.25 9.18 -9.64
N GLU A 229 -9.93 9.43 -9.59
CA GLU A 229 -9.25 10.43 -10.42
C GLU A 229 -9.49 10.21 -11.91
N GLN A 230 -9.49 8.95 -12.35
CA GLN A 230 -9.71 8.58 -13.74
C GLN A 230 -11.20 8.36 -14.09
N GLY A 231 -12.11 8.51 -13.12
CA GLY A 231 -13.57 8.43 -13.33
C GLY A 231 -14.05 7.03 -13.69
N CYS A 232 -13.46 5.98 -13.13
CA CYS A 232 -13.85 4.59 -13.33
C CYS A 232 -14.16 3.83 -12.02
N ILE A 233 -14.31 4.54 -10.89
CA ILE A 233 -14.52 3.92 -9.58
C ILE A 233 -15.81 3.10 -9.52
N ASP A 234 -16.85 3.50 -10.23
CA ASP A 234 -18.16 2.81 -10.27
C ASP A 234 -18.09 1.45 -11.01
N ASP A 235 -17.09 1.26 -11.87
CA ASP A 235 -16.85 0.02 -12.61
C ASP A 235 -15.89 -0.93 -11.88
N VAL A 236 -15.33 -0.53 -10.73
CA VAL A 236 -14.45 -1.36 -9.90
C VAL A 236 -15.30 -2.18 -8.93
N ASP A 237 -15.13 -3.50 -8.93
CA ASP A 237 -15.91 -4.40 -8.06
C ASP A 237 -15.39 -4.42 -6.63
N PHE A 238 -14.07 -4.32 -6.44
CA PHE A 238 -13.42 -4.36 -5.12
C PHE A 238 -12.30 -3.32 -5.05
N ILE A 239 -12.33 -2.49 -4.02
CA ILE A 239 -11.20 -1.61 -3.70
C ILE A 239 -10.57 -2.09 -2.40
N ILE A 240 -9.27 -2.35 -2.45
CA ILE A 240 -8.46 -2.67 -1.28
C ILE A 240 -7.58 -1.48 -0.91
N GLY A 241 -7.32 -1.32 0.37
CA GLY A 241 -6.38 -0.32 0.87
C GLY A 241 -5.78 -0.69 2.21
N THR A 242 -4.95 0.19 2.73
CA THR A 242 -4.28 0.00 4.01
C THR A 242 -4.38 1.24 4.89
N PHE A 243 -4.44 1.02 6.21
CA PHE A 243 -4.38 2.11 7.19
C PHE A 243 -2.94 2.53 7.53
N SER A 244 -1.94 1.73 7.15
CA SER A 244 -0.54 1.96 7.52
C SER A 244 0.16 3.06 6.71
N LYS A 245 -0.57 3.82 5.90
CA LYS A 245 -0.05 4.89 5.06
C LYS A 245 -0.80 6.20 5.31
N SER A 246 -1.63 6.67 4.40
CA SER A 246 -2.38 7.96 4.54
C SER A 246 -3.25 8.03 5.79
N VAL A 247 -3.82 6.92 6.24
CA VAL A 247 -4.63 6.86 7.47
C VAL A 247 -3.76 6.96 8.73
N GLY A 248 -2.48 6.57 8.68
CA GLY A 248 -1.50 6.77 9.75
C GLY A 248 -1.64 5.81 10.93
N THR A 249 -2.29 4.65 10.75
CA THR A 249 -2.47 3.64 11.80
C THR A 249 -2.01 2.25 11.32
N VAL A 250 -2.63 1.17 11.73
CA VAL A 250 -2.39 -0.17 11.18
C VAL A 250 -3.72 -0.85 10.85
N GLY A 251 -3.75 -1.57 9.74
CA GLY A 251 -4.92 -2.30 9.27
C GLY A 251 -4.99 -2.34 7.75
N GLY A 252 -6.01 -3.00 7.25
CA GLY A 252 -6.37 -3.03 5.84
C GLY A 252 -7.88 -3.14 5.68
N PHE A 253 -8.36 -2.92 4.49
CA PHE A 253 -9.79 -3.00 4.22
C PHE A 253 -10.06 -3.44 2.78
N CYS A 254 -11.28 -3.91 2.57
CA CYS A 254 -11.89 -4.03 1.25
C CYS A 254 -13.27 -3.38 1.28
N VAL A 255 -13.60 -2.57 0.27
CA VAL A 255 -14.95 -2.02 0.05
C VAL A 255 -15.50 -2.49 -1.29
N SER A 256 -16.83 -2.60 -1.41
CA SER A 256 -17.49 -3.12 -2.59
C SER A 256 -18.98 -2.77 -2.61
N ASN A 257 -19.55 -2.64 -3.82
CA ASN A 257 -21.00 -2.59 -4.04
C ASN A 257 -21.59 -3.96 -4.42
N HIS A 258 -20.80 -5.03 -4.37
CA HIS A 258 -21.25 -6.36 -4.75
C HIS A 258 -22.29 -6.90 -3.76
N PRO A 259 -23.53 -7.26 -4.17
CA PRO A 259 -24.63 -7.58 -3.25
C PRO A 259 -24.41 -8.82 -2.39
N LYS A 260 -23.44 -9.68 -2.74
CA LYS A 260 -23.08 -10.87 -1.97
C LYS A 260 -21.81 -10.69 -1.12
N PHE A 261 -21.29 -9.46 -1.01
CA PHE A 261 -20.00 -9.19 -0.35
C PHE A 261 -19.94 -9.71 1.09
N GLU A 262 -21.02 -9.58 1.85
CA GLU A 262 -21.05 -9.96 3.28
C GLU A 262 -20.76 -11.46 3.54
N ILE A 263 -20.94 -12.34 2.54
CA ILE A 263 -20.59 -13.75 2.69
C ILE A 263 -19.09 -13.96 2.94
N LEU A 264 -18.24 -13.02 2.48
CA LEU A 264 -16.80 -13.09 2.66
C LEU A 264 -16.41 -13.12 4.15
N ARG A 265 -17.21 -12.52 5.03
CA ARG A 265 -16.99 -12.57 6.48
C ARG A 265 -17.01 -13.99 7.05
N LEU A 266 -17.66 -14.92 6.39
CA LEU A 266 -17.80 -16.31 6.84
C LEU A 266 -16.80 -17.25 6.18
N VAL A 267 -16.32 -16.93 4.98
CA VAL A 267 -15.51 -17.85 4.17
C VAL A 267 -14.06 -17.38 3.96
N CYS A 268 -13.76 -16.08 4.17
CA CYS A 268 -12.43 -15.52 4.02
C CYS A 268 -11.53 -15.97 5.18
N ARG A 269 -10.68 -16.96 4.94
CA ARG A 269 -9.81 -17.56 5.97
C ARG A 269 -8.90 -16.54 6.68
N PRO A 270 -8.19 -15.63 6.00
CA PRO A 270 -7.39 -14.60 6.67
C PRO A 270 -8.18 -13.64 7.57
N TYR A 271 -9.47 -13.51 7.38
CA TYR A 271 -10.36 -12.74 8.26
C TYR A 271 -10.90 -13.59 9.43
N VAL A 272 -11.31 -14.81 9.15
CA VAL A 272 -11.96 -15.71 10.14
C VAL A 272 -10.97 -16.20 11.18
N PHE A 273 -9.74 -16.55 10.78
CA PHE A 273 -8.75 -17.24 11.61
C PHE A 273 -7.61 -16.33 12.10
N THR A 274 -7.91 -15.04 12.31
CA THR A 274 -6.97 -14.08 12.88
C THR A 274 -7.59 -13.29 14.01
N ALA A 275 -6.78 -12.74 14.91
CA ALA A 275 -7.25 -11.81 15.93
C ALA A 275 -7.70 -10.49 15.28
N ALA A 276 -8.76 -9.90 15.84
CA ALA A 276 -9.18 -8.55 15.47
C ALA A 276 -8.18 -7.49 15.98
N LEU A 277 -8.10 -6.39 15.27
CA LEU A 277 -7.28 -5.24 15.69
C LEU A 277 -7.76 -4.65 17.00
N PRO A 278 -6.88 -4.01 17.80
CA PRO A 278 -7.29 -3.33 19.02
C PRO A 278 -8.33 -2.23 18.76
N PRO A 279 -9.32 -2.05 19.65
CA PRO A 279 -10.33 -1.00 19.50
C PRO A 279 -9.74 0.41 19.37
N SER A 280 -8.64 0.69 20.08
CA SER A 280 -7.92 1.97 20.00
C SER A 280 -7.43 2.29 18.60
N VAL A 281 -6.88 1.29 17.90
CA VAL A 281 -6.44 1.43 16.50
C VAL A 281 -7.64 1.67 15.58
N MET A 282 -8.75 0.98 15.82
CA MET A 282 -9.96 1.15 15.01
C MET A 282 -10.59 2.53 15.18
N ALA A 283 -10.67 3.04 16.41
CA ALA A 283 -11.18 4.39 16.71
C ALA A 283 -10.31 5.47 16.05
N SER A 284 -8.97 5.35 16.18
CA SER A 284 -8.04 6.23 15.49
C SER A 284 -8.22 6.16 13.96
N SER A 285 -8.38 4.96 13.40
CA SER A 285 -8.56 4.78 11.96
C SER A 285 -9.86 5.40 11.46
N ALA A 286 -10.97 5.22 12.17
CA ALA A 286 -12.26 5.80 11.83
C ALA A 286 -12.20 7.34 11.80
N THR A 287 -11.59 7.93 12.84
CA THR A 287 -11.38 9.38 12.93
C THR A 287 -10.52 9.87 11.77
N SER A 288 -9.41 9.19 11.49
CA SER A 288 -8.51 9.55 10.38
C SER A 288 -9.21 9.47 9.02
N VAL A 289 -9.94 8.39 8.72
CA VAL A 289 -10.69 8.23 7.47
C VAL A 289 -11.69 9.38 7.27
N ARG A 290 -12.44 9.76 8.31
CA ARG A 290 -13.36 10.91 8.23
C ARG A 290 -12.64 12.24 7.97
N LYS A 291 -11.47 12.44 8.59
CA LYS A 291 -10.66 13.65 8.34
C LYS A 291 -10.11 13.70 6.92
N LEU A 292 -9.75 12.57 6.34
CA LEU A 292 -9.30 12.49 4.94
C LEU A 292 -10.37 12.94 3.93
N MET A 293 -11.67 12.76 4.23
CA MET A 293 -12.77 13.29 3.38
C MET A 293 -12.67 14.80 3.18
N HIS A 294 -12.22 15.52 4.20
CA HIS A 294 -12.11 16.97 4.22
C HIS A 294 -10.67 17.49 3.99
N GLY A 295 -9.74 16.62 3.61
CA GLY A 295 -8.31 16.89 3.52
C GLY A 295 -7.82 17.62 2.26
N SER A 296 -8.66 18.39 1.55
CA SER A 296 -8.33 19.02 0.26
C SER A 296 -7.07 19.89 0.32
N ASN A 297 -6.90 20.72 1.37
CA ASN A 297 -5.72 21.58 1.53
C ASN A 297 -4.43 20.75 1.73
N LYS A 298 -4.50 19.69 2.54
CA LYS A 298 -3.36 18.77 2.73
C LYS A 298 -3.00 18.05 1.42
N ARG A 299 -4.01 17.62 0.64
CA ARG A 299 -3.78 17.02 -0.69
C ARG A 299 -3.06 18.00 -1.62
N ALA A 300 -3.53 19.24 -1.70
CA ALA A 300 -2.90 20.28 -2.52
C ALA A 300 -1.44 20.51 -2.12
N HIS A 301 -1.16 20.64 -0.83
CA HIS A 301 0.20 20.84 -0.32
C HIS A 301 1.11 19.64 -0.59
N LEU A 302 0.60 18.42 -0.42
CA LEU A 302 1.34 17.19 -0.78
C LEU A 302 1.75 17.18 -2.26
N TRP A 303 0.84 17.58 -3.15
CA TRP A 303 1.13 17.69 -4.58
C TRP A 303 2.16 18.79 -4.91
N GLU A 304 2.12 19.92 -4.22
CA GLU A 304 3.14 20.96 -4.35
C GLU A 304 4.52 20.45 -3.92
N ASN A 305 4.60 19.76 -2.79
CA ASN A 305 5.83 19.13 -2.30
C ASN A 305 6.35 18.11 -3.30
N SER A 306 5.46 17.26 -3.85
CA SER A 306 5.82 16.26 -4.85
C SER A 306 6.42 16.88 -6.11
N LYS A 307 5.77 17.90 -6.67
CA LYS A 307 6.25 18.64 -7.84
C LYS A 307 7.59 19.32 -7.58
N THR A 308 7.75 19.93 -6.40
CA THR A 308 8.96 20.62 -6.00
C THR A 308 10.16 19.69 -5.92
N LEU A 309 10.01 18.56 -5.22
CA LEU A 309 11.08 17.57 -5.08
C LEU A 309 11.42 16.91 -6.42
N HIS A 310 10.41 16.49 -7.17
CA HIS A 310 10.59 15.85 -8.48
C HIS A 310 11.37 16.78 -9.43
N LYS A 311 10.95 18.06 -9.54
CA LYS A 311 11.64 19.05 -10.35
C LYS A 311 13.08 19.29 -9.88
N GLY A 312 13.31 19.46 -8.57
CA GLY A 312 14.63 19.69 -8.01
C GLY A 312 15.59 18.53 -8.30
N LEU A 313 15.15 17.28 -8.16
CA LEU A 313 15.97 16.12 -8.48
C LEU A 313 16.28 16.01 -9.98
N ARG A 314 15.31 16.33 -10.85
CA ARG A 314 15.56 16.38 -12.30
C ARG A 314 16.55 17.49 -12.69
N ASP A 315 16.41 18.67 -12.11
CA ASP A 315 17.34 19.80 -12.36
C ASP A 315 18.77 19.45 -11.91
N LEU A 316 18.94 18.59 -10.91
CA LEU A 316 20.24 18.06 -10.48
C LEU A 316 20.76 16.89 -11.38
N GLY A 317 19.99 16.46 -12.37
CA GLY A 317 20.38 15.44 -13.33
C GLY A 317 20.14 14.01 -12.88
N PHE A 318 19.36 13.76 -11.83
CA PHE A 318 19.00 12.41 -11.42
C PHE A 318 18.00 11.77 -12.40
N GLN A 319 18.17 10.48 -12.64
CA GLN A 319 17.18 9.66 -13.34
C GLN A 319 16.08 9.26 -12.35
N LEU A 320 14.84 9.56 -12.67
CA LEU A 320 13.67 9.27 -11.83
C LEU A 320 12.82 8.14 -12.42
N GLY A 321 11.99 7.53 -11.57
CA GLY A 321 11.08 6.45 -11.94
C GLY A 321 9.97 6.88 -12.89
N THR A 322 9.60 8.17 -12.86
CA THR A 322 8.57 8.76 -13.73
C THR A 322 9.08 10.06 -14.36
N ASP A 323 8.61 10.37 -15.56
CA ASP A 323 9.01 11.60 -16.26
C ASP A 323 8.39 12.85 -15.62
N GLU A 324 7.19 12.73 -15.08
CA GLU A 324 6.46 13.76 -14.36
C GLU A 324 6.01 13.20 -12.99
N PRO A 325 5.75 14.05 -11.99
CA PRO A 325 5.28 13.59 -10.68
C PRO A 325 3.86 13.01 -10.80
N GLN A 326 3.72 11.71 -10.61
CA GLN A 326 2.44 11.00 -10.70
C GLN A 326 1.83 10.67 -9.34
N SER A 327 2.63 10.71 -8.29
CA SER A 327 2.21 10.42 -6.91
C SER A 327 3.08 11.14 -5.88
N ALA A 328 2.88 10.85 -4.61
CA ALA A 328 3.75 11.30 -3.52
C ALA A 328 5.03 10.45 -3.37
N ILE A 329 5.27 9.55 -4.32
CA ILE A 329 6.45 8.67 -4.35
C ILE A 329 7.35 9.12 -5.49
N ILE A 330 8.62 9.36 -5.18
CA ILE A 330 9.64 9.70 -6.17
C ILE A 330 10.79 8.71 -6.01
N ALA A 331 10.98 7.87 -7.03
CA ALA A 331 12.07 6.91 -7.09
C ALA A 331 13.26 7.54 -7.82
N VAL A 332 14.40 7.62 -7.15
CA VAL A 332 15.68 7.99 -7.77
C VAL A 332 16.40 6.70 -8.16
N ILE A 333 16.63 6.50 -9.46
CA ILE A 333 17.27 5.30 -9.98
C ILE A 333 18.78 5.40 -9.76
N MET A 334 19.34 4.44 -9.02
CA MET A 334 20.77 4.37 -8.73
C MET A 334 21.45 3.43 -9.72
N PRO A 335 22.71 3.73 -10.12
CA PRO A 335 23.45 2.89 -11.07
C PRO A 335 23.64 1.44 -10.59
N ASP A 336 23.85 1.26 -9.29
CA ASP A 336 24.09 -0.03 -8.63
C ASP A 336 23.80 0.06 -7.13
N LEU A 337 23.87 -1.09 -6.43
CA LEU A 337 23.60 -1.19 -5.01
C LEU A 337 24.65 -0.47 -4.15
N GLU A 338 25.93 -0.53 -4.54
CA GLU A 338 27.02 0.08 -3.78
C GLU A 338 26.86 1.61 -3.74
N ARG A 339 26.67 2.24 -4.91
CA ARG A 339 26.43 3.69 -5.00
C ARG A 339 25.14 4.11 -4.33
N GLY A 340 24.09 3.30 -4.47
CA GLY A 340 22.82 3.53 -3.77
C GLY A 340 22.98 3.53 -2.25
N ALA A 341 23.70 2.57 -1.71
CA ALA A 341 23.98 2.48 -0.29
C ALA A 341 24.90 3.60 0.23
N MET A 342 25.92 3.95 -0.53
CA MET A 342 26.80 5.10 -0.18
C MET A 342 26.02 6.42 -0.15
N MET A 343 25.15 6.67 -1.13
CA MET A 343 24.30 7.85 -1.17
C MET A 343 23.30 7.85 -0.02
N TRP A 344 22.65 6.71 0.26
CA TRP A 344 21.76 6.55 1.39
C TRP A 344 22.43 6.88 2.73
N GLU A 345 23.65 6.36 2.95
CA GLU A 345 24.45 6.64 4.14
C GLU A 345 24.82 8.13 4.24
N ALA A 346 25.20 8.76 3.13
CA ALA A 346 25.52 10.17 3.09
C ALA A 346 24.30 11.03 3.46
N LEU A 347 23.13 10.74 2.89
CA LEU A 347 21.88 11.42 3.22
C LEU A 347 21.51 11.23 4.70
N LEU A 348 21.65 10.02 5.23
CA LEU A 348 21.36 9.75 6.64
C LEU A 348 22.32 10.55 7.55
N LYS A 349 23.59 10.66 7.21
CA LYS A 349 24.57 11.49 7.93
C LYS A 349 24.25 12.98 7.87
N GLU A 350 23.61 13.42 6.82
CA GLU A 350 23.11 14.81 6.71
C GLU A 350 21.74 15.04 7.40
N GLY A 351 21.18 13.97 8.02
CA GLY A 351 19.89 14.04 8.72
C GLY A 351 18.69 13.92 7.80
N LEU A 352 18.82 13.17 6.71
CA LEU A 352 17.74 12.86 5.78
C LEU A 352 17.59 11.35 5.61
N TYR A 353 16.42 10.84 5.93
CA TYR A 353 16.08 9.42 5.74
C TYR A 353 15.23 9.22 4.49
N VAL A 354 15.71 8.36 3.58
CA VAL A 354 14.98 7.82 2.42
C VAL A 354 15.04 6.30 2.45
N ASN A 355 14.18 5.61 1.69
CA ASN A 355 14.28 4.15 1.60
C ASN A 355 15.30 3.73 0.54
N LEU A 356 16.24 2.85 0.92
CA LEU A 356 17.07 2.12 -0.02
C LEU A 356 16.33 0.84 -0.45
N ALA A 357 15.75 0.86 -1.65
CA ALA A 357 15.04 -0.28 -2.22
C ALA A 357 15.92 -1.04 -3.21
N ARG A 358 15.87 -2.37 -3.15
CA ARG A 358 16.70 -3.28 -3.95
C ARG A 358 15.95 -4.58 -4.26
N PRO A 359 16.44 -5.39 -5.21
CA PRO A 359 15.88 -6.73 -5.44
C PRO A 359 15.81 -7.57 -4.15
N PRO A 360 14.77 -8.40 -3.99
CA PRO A 360 13.70 -8.69 -4.95
C PRO A 360 12.49 -7.70 -4.88
N ALA A 361 12.58 -6.62 -4.09
CA ALA A 361 11.47 -5.69 -3.91
C ALA A 361 11.31 -4.68 -5.06
N THR A 362 12.31 -4.56 -5.93
CA THR A 362 12.31 -3.60 -7.06
C THR A 362 12.15 -4.31 -8.41
N PRO A 363 11.47 -3.67 -9.39
CA PRO A 363 11.38 -4.20 -10.74
C PRO A 363 12.75 -4.30 -11.43
N ALA A 364 12.90 -5.26 -12.35
CA ALA A 364 14.06 -5.40 -13.26
C ALA A 364 15.45 -5.35 -12.61
N GLY A 365 15.56 -5.68 -11.32
CA GLY A 365 16.85 -5.68 -10.62
C GLY A 365 17.41 -4.30 -10.26
N MET A 366 16.62 -3.24 -10.36
CA MET A 366 17.03 -1.86 -10.06
C MET A 366 17.34 -1.64 -8.58
N THR A 367 18.25 -0.70 -8.31
CA THR A 367 18.44 -0.10 -6.99
C THR A 367 17.83 1.30 -7.00
N LEU A 368 17.04 1.63 -5.99
CA LEU A 368 16.32 2.89 -5.89
C LEU A 368 16.59 3.56 -4.53
N LEU A 369 16.76 4.88 -4.54
CA LEU A 369 16.46 5.69 -3.36
C LEU A 369 15.03 6.20 -3.51
N ARG A 370 14.14 5.67 -2.68
CA ARG A 370 12.72 5.95 -2.76
C ARG A 370 12.32 7.00 -1.74
N CYS A 371 11.97 8.17 -2.25
CA CYS A 371 11.40 9.25 -1.47
C CYS A 371 9.88 9.11 -1.38
N SER A 372 9.34 9.34 -0.20
CA SER A 372 7.90 9.37 0.06
C SER A 372 7.58 10.67 0.79
N LEU A 373 6.78 11.50 0.16
CA LEU A 373 6.44 12.82 0.69
C LEU A 373 5.26 12.76 1.65
N CYS A 374 5.25 13.70 2.57
CA CYS A 374 4.16 13.95 3.51
C CYS A 374 3.59 15.34 3.27
N ALA A 375 2.29 15.52 3.49
CA ALA A 375 1.63 16.82 3.43
C ALA A 375 2.15 17.82 4.48
N GLU A 376 2.88 17.34 5.50
CA GLU A 376 3.47 18.16 6.57
C GLU A 376 4.96 18.52 6.32
N HIS A 377 5.54 18.12 5.17
CA HIS A 377 6.85 18.64 4.79
C HIS A 377 6.76 20.12 4.41
N THR A 378 7.75 20.91 4.86
CA THR A 378 7.86 22.36 4.64
C THR A 378 9.05 22.68 3.73
#